data_6315285b0fd1d62c78a9d27126aa5456
#
_entry.id   6315285b0fd1d62c78a9d27126aa5456
#
_cell.length_a   1.000
_cell.length_b   1.000
_cell.length_c   1.000
_cell.angle_alpha   90.00
_cell.angle_beta   90.00
_cell.angle_gamma   90.00
#
_symmetry.space_group_name_H-M   'P 1'
#
loop_
_entity.id
_entity.type
_entity.pdbx_description
1 polymer ?
#
loop_
_entity_poly.entity_id
_entity_poly.type
_entity_poly.pdbx_seq_one_letter_code
_entity_poly.pdbx_strand_id
1 'polypeptide(L)'
;MSVQPGDIRQHLERVLNDEARHLAELERLLIRETVVVNGDDAAAIERIGDVRRSCLDKLTRLDAERLAPGRMLAFGDGREGFGKLLAWCDSGDALRTRWEQNLLIARRCKDLNDRNGAVVALKLSQVRQALAQLRGGGSVPVYGRQGSNVQKFARRELGQA
;
A
#
# COMPACT_ATOMS: atom_id res chain seq x y z
N MET A 1 10.17 23.80 24.07
CA MET A 1 9.58 24.36 22.84
C MET A 1 8.16 23.85 22.72
N SER A 2 7.19 24.72 22.64
CA SER A 2 5.79 24.33 22.45
C SER A 2 5.54 24.06 20.96
N VAL A 3 5.09 22.86 20.63
CA VAL A 3 4.72 22.51 19.26
C VAL A 3 3.43 23.24 18.89
N GLN A 4 3.45 23.99 17.80
CA GLN A 4 2.30 24.79 17.38
C GLN A 4 1.39 23.98 16.43
N PRO A 5 0.06 24.11 16.54
CA PRO A 5 -0.86 23.45 15.61
C PRO A 5 -0.58 23.76 14.15
N GLY A 6 -0.13 24.99 13.84
CA GLY A 6 0.21 25.41 12.49
C GLY A 6 1.40 24.65 11.88
N ASP A 7 2.41 24.36 12.68
CA ASP A 7 3.59 23.61 12.20
C ASP A 7 3.23 22.16 11.87
N ILE A 8 2.41 21.56 12.72
CA ILE A 8 1.89 20.20 12.49
C ILE A 8 1.00 20.17 11.27
N ARG A 9 0.11 21.14 11.10
CA ARG A 9 -0.74 21.25 9.92
C ARG A 9 0.08 21.32 8.64
N GLN A 10 1.10 22.18 8.59
CA GLN A 10 1.97 22.30 7.42
C GLN A 10 2.74 21.00 7.12
N HIS A 11 3.24 20.34 8.17
CA HIS A 11 3.88 19.04 8.03
C HIS A 11 2.93 17.99 7.44
N LEU A 12 1.73 17.86 8.00
CA LEU A 12 0.73 16.91 7.52
C LEU A 12 0.24 17.22 6.10
N GLU A 13 0.09 18.49 5.74
CA GLU A 13 -0.25 18.90 4.38
C GLU A 13 0.77 18.39 3.37
N ARG A 14 2.05 18.56 3.66
CA ARG A 14 3.13 18.02 2.83
C ARG A 14 3.07 16.49 2.73
N VAL A 15 2.96 15.79 3.86
CA VAL A 15 2.94 14.33 3.91
C VAL A 15 1.74 13.77 3.14
N LEU A 16 0.53 14.31 3.36
CA LEU A 16 -0.68 13.86 2.68
C LEU A 16 -0.66 14.12 1.17
N ASN A 17 -0.03 15.23 0.72
CA ASN A 17 0.16 15.51 -0.69
C ASN A 17 1.18 14.54 -1.33
N ASP A 18 2.25 14.21 -0.62
CA ASP A 18 3.23 13.22 -1.06
C ASP A 18 2.61 11.80 -1.11
N GLU A 19 1.81 11.42 -0.11
CA GLU A 19 1.01 10.18 -0.15
C GLU A 19 0.10 10.13 -1.38
N ALA A 20 -0.65 11.21 -1.65
CA ALA A 20 -1.56 11.27 -2.80
C ALA A 20 -0.83 11.04 -4.12
N ARG A 21 0.36 11.64 -4.28
CA ARG A 21 1.20 11.47 -5.47
C ARG A 21 1.67 10.03 -5.64
N HIS A 22 2.19 9.42 -4.57
CA HIS A 22 2.67 8.03 -4.63
C HIS A 22 1.53 7.00 -4.73
N LEU A 23 0.36 7.26 -4.16
CA LEU A 23 -0.82 6.43 -4.36
C LEU A 23 -1.30 6.46 -5.81
N ALA A 24 -1.30 7.63 -6.46
CA ALA A 24 -1.64 7.75 -7.87
C ALA A 24 -0.61 7.05 -8.77
N GLU A 25 0.68 7.08 -8.40
CA GLU A 25 1.73 6.31 -9.08
C GLU A 25 1.52 4.82 -8.92
N LEU A 26 1.24 4.35 -7.70
CA LEU A 26 0.96 2.94 -7.41
C LEU A 26 -0.26 2.44 -8.18
N GLU A 27 -1.35 3.20 -8.22
CA GLU A 27 -2.55 2.84 -8.98
C GLU A 27 -2.23 2.63 -10.46
N ARG A 28 -1.47 3.55 -11.08
CA ARG A 28 -1.02 3.40 -12.47
C ARG A 28 -0.14 2.18 -12.69
N LEU A 29 0.76 1.90 -11.75
CA LEU A 29 1.61 0.70 -11.80
C LEU A 29 0.79 -0.59 -11.73
N LEU A 30 -0.18 -0.66 -10.83
CA LEU A 30 -1.05 -1.82 -10.66
C LEU A 30 -1.96 -2.06 -11.87
N ILE A 31 -2.45 -1.00 -12.51
CA ILE A 31 -3.20 -1.10 -13.78
C ILE A 31 -2.30 -1.68 -14.89
N ARG A 32 -1.07 -1.20 -15.01
CA ARG A 32 -0.08 -1.76 -15.96
C ARG A 32 0.24 -3.22 -15.62
N GLU A 33 0.41 -3.53 -14.35
CA GLU A 33 0.68 -4.89 -13.89
C GLU A 33 -0.44 -5.85 -14.28
N THR A 34 -1.71 -5.41 -14.25
CA THR A 34 -2.84 -6.22 -14.70
C THR A 34 -2.65 -6.72 -16.15
N VAL A 35 -2.11 -5.89 -17.03
CA VAL A 35 -1.81 -6.29 -18.40
C VAL A 35 -0.63 -7.26 -18.45
N VAL A 36 0.45 -6.93 -17.73
CA VAL A 36 1.69 -7.71 -17.72
C VAL A 36 1.50 -9.11 -17.16
N VAL A 37 0.76 -9.26 -16.04
CA VAL A 37 0.52 -10.58 -15.41
C VAL A 37 -0.38 -11.48 -16.24
N ASN A 38 -1.19 -10.93 -17.14
CA ASN A 38 -1.98 -11.70 -18.09
C ASN A 38 -1.17 -12.14 -19.33
N GLY A 39 -0.01 -11.55 -19.58
CA GLY A 39 0.94 -11.97 -20.62
C GLY A 39 1.88 -13.08 -20.13
N ASP A 40 2.81 -13.48 -21.00
CA ASP A 40 3.74 -14.58 -20.76
C ASP A 40 5.21 -14.13 -20.52
N ASP A 41 5.44 -12.82 -20.40
CA ASP A 41 6.77 -12.26 -20.15
C ASP A 41 7.08 -12.24 -18.65
N ALA A 42 7.72 -13.30 -18.17
CA ALA A 42 8.13 -13.42 -16.75
C ALA A 42 9.08 -12.29 -16.31
N ALA A 43 9.98 -11.83 -17.20
CA ALA A 43 10.91 -10.75 -16.88
C ALA A 43 10.17 -9.41 -16.74
N ALA A 44 9.12 -9.16 -17.51
CA ALA A 44 8.28 -7.99 -17.37
C ALA A 44 7.49 -8.01 -16.05
N ILE A 45 6.98 -9.18 -15.63
CA ILE A 45 6.30 -9.36 -14.35
C ILE A 45 7.24 -9.04 -13.20
N GLU A 46 8.48 -9.51 -13.25
CA GLU A 46 9.49 -9.26 -12.21
C GLU A 46 9.85 -7.77 -12.14
N ARG A 47 10.12 -7.12 -13.27
CA ARG A 47 10.47 -5.69 -13.33
C ARG A 47 9.36 -4.81 -12.75
N ILE A 48 8.10 -5.03 -13.11
CA ILE A 48 7.00 -4.23 -12.60
C ILE A 48 6.77 -4.47 -11.11
N GLY A 49 7.00 -5.69 -10.64
CA GLY A 49 6.97 -6.05 -9.22
C GLY A 49 8.02 -5.31 -8.39
N ASP A 50 9.23 -5.12 -8.93
CA ASP A 50 10.30 -4.36 -8.27
C ASP A 50 9.94 -2.88 -8.15
N VAL A 51 9.41 -2.28 -9.20
CA VAL A 51 8.96 -0.88 -9.17
C VAL A 51 7.81 -0.70 -8.18
N ARG A 52 6.86 -1.63 -8.14
CA ARG A 52 5.78 -1.64 -7.15
C ARG A 52 6.30 -1.68 -5.72
N ARG A 53 7.26 -2.57 -5.42
CA ARG A 53 7.87 -2.65 -4.08
C ARG A 53 8.51 -1.33 -3.67
N SER A 54 9.26 -0.70 -4.56
CA SER A 54 9.86 0.61 -4.30
C SER A 54 8.82 1.69 -3.99
N CYS A 55 7.70 1.70 -4.71
CA CYS A 55 6.60 2.62 -4.44
C CYS A 55 5.94 2.37 -3.08
N LEU A 56 5.73 1.10 -2.73
CA LEU A 56 5.17 0.71 -1.43
C LEU A 56 6.09 1.08 -0.26
N ASP A 57 7.40 0.96 -0.43
CA ASP A 57 8.37 1.37 0.60
C ASP A 57 8.30 2.87 0.88
N LYS A 58 8.12 3.69 -0.15
CA LYS A 58 7.91 5.14 0.00
C LYS A 58 6.62 5.45 0.76
N LEU A 59 5.53 4.79 0.41
CA LEU A 59 4.24 4.94 1.10
C LEU A 59 4.32 4.50 2.56
N THR A 60 5.03 3.42 2.87
CA THR A 60 5.25 2.97 4.25
C THR A 60 6.00 4.02 5.09
N ARG A 61 6.98 4.70 4.51
CA ARG A 61 7.69 5.80 5.20
C ARG A 61 6.78 6.99 5.44
N LEU A 62 5.98 7.37 4.44
CA LEU A 62 5.02 8.48 4.57
C LEU A 62 3.93 8.17 5.61
N ASP A 63 3.47 6.92 5.70
CA ASP A 63 2.56 6.48 6.76
C ASP A 63 3.17 6.68 8.15
N ALA A 64 4.43 6.30 8.33
CA ALA A 64 5.14 6.52 9.59
C ALA A 64 5.32 8.01 9.92
N GLU A 65 5.64 8.85 8.92
CA GLU A 65 5.74 10.30 9.08
C GLU A 65 4.39 10.94 9.44
N ARG A 66 3.30 10.47 8.86
CA ARG A 66 1.94 10.94 9.14
C ARG A 66 1.50 10.62 10.57
N LEU A 67 1.86 9.45 11.07
CA LEU A 67 1.47 9.00 12.41
C LEU A 67 2.38 9.56 13.54
N ALA A 68 3.59 9.98 13.22
CA ALA A 68 4.57 10.45 14.20
C ALA A 68 4.07 11.60 15.07
N PRO A 69 3.42 12.67 14.56
CA PRO A 69 2.92 13.76 15.39
C PRO A 69 1.86 13.31 16.40
N GLY A 70 0.97 12.38 16.02
CA GLY A 70 -0.06 11.85 16.92
C GLY A 70 0.54 11.13 18.13
N ARG A 71 1.58 10.34 17.89
CA ARG A 71 2.34 9.66 18.96
C ARG A 71 3.08 10.65 19.83
N MET A 72 3.77 11.61 19.24
CA MET A 72 4.55 12.63 19.95
C MET A 72 3.67 13.49 20.86
N LEU A 73 2.46 13.81 20.44
CA LEU A 73 1.49 14.64 21.16
C LEU A 73 0.51 13.84 22.02
N ALA A 74 0.71 12.53 22.14
CA ALA A 74 -0.11 11.62 22.94
C ALA A 74 -1.60 11.55 22.52
N PHE A 75 -1.91 11.82 21.24
CA PHE A 75 -3.26 11.59 20.69
C PHE A 75 -3.56 10.11 20.44
N GLY A 76 -2.53 9.25 20.45
CA GLY A 76 -2.62 7.82 20.21
C GLY A 76 -2.24 7.42 18.80
N ASP A 77 -2.34 6.11 18.54
CA ASP A 77 -2.02 5.49 17.27
C ASP A 77 -3.28 5.25 16.41
N GLY A 78 -3.03 4.98 15.14
CA GLY A 78 -4.05 4.55 14.19
C GLY A 78 -5.03 5.65 13.79
N ARG A 79 -6.19 5.21 13.28
CA ARG A 79 -7.19 6.10 12.69
C ARG A 79 -7.80 7.08 13.71
N GLU A 80 -8.06 6.60 14.92
CA GLU A 80 -8.65 7.42 15.98
C GLU A 80 -7.69 8.51 16.45
N GLY A 81 -6.43 8.15 16.73
CA GLY A 81 -5.39 9.10 17.13
C GLY A 81 -5.13 10.15 16.05
N PHE A 82 -5.10 9.74 14.79
CA PHE A 82 -4.95 10.66 13.67
C PHE A 82 -6.18 11.58 13.52
N GLY A 83 -7.39 11.07 13.72
CA GLY A 83 -8.60 11.88 13.74
C GLY A 83 -8.59 12.97 14.83
N LYS A 84 -8.11 12.64 16.02
CA LYS A 84 -7.93 13.61 17.12
C LYS A 84 -6.87 14.66 16.79
N LEU A 85 -5.77 14.25 16.17
CA LEU A 85 -4.72 15.16 15.71
C LEU A 85 -5.25 16.16 14.68
N LEU A 86 -6.01 15.68 13.69
CA LEU A 86 -6.64 16.53 12.68
C LEU A 86 -7.62 17.53 13.31
N ALA A 87 -8.46 17.08 14.24
CA ALA A 87 -9.40 17.96 14.94
C ALA A 87 -8.69 19.08 15.71
N TRP A 88 -7.47 18.81 16.20
CA TRP A 88 -6.67 19.77 16.91
C TRP A 88 -5.95 20.79 15.99
N CYS A 89 -5.47 20.38 14.80
CA CYS A 89 -4.65 21.24 13.94
C CYS A 89 -5.32 21.70 12.65
N ASP A 90 -6.46 21.10 12.25
CA ASP A 90 -7.11 21.33 10.95
C ASP A 90 -8.53 21.90 11.13
N SER A 91 -8.62 23.20 11.41
CA SER A 91 -9.92 23.90 11.64
C SER A 91 -10.83 23.96 10.42
N GLY A 92 -10.30 23.72 9.21
CA GLY A 92 -11.05 23.83 7.94
C GLY A 92 -11.33 22.49 7.26
N ASP A 93 -11.06 21.37 7.91
CA ASP A 93 -11.24 20.00 7.39
C ASP A 93 -10.54 19.70 6.05
N ALA A 94 -9.61 20.54 5.62
CA ALA A 94 -8.89 20.36 4.34
C ALA A 94 -7.98 19.12 4.37
N LEU A 95 -7.25 18.90 5.47
CA LEU A 95 -6.42 17.72 5.64
C LEU A 95 -7.25 16.46 5.81
N ARG A 96 -8.37 16.53 6.51
CA ARG A 96 -9.31 15.42 6.64
C ARG A 96 -9.84 14.99 5.28
N THR A 97 -10.27 15.92 4.45
CA THR A 97 -10.76 15.67 3.10
C THR A 97 -9.66 15.02 2.24
N ARG A 98 -8.44 15.53 2.31
CA ARG A 98 -7.30 14.95 1.58
C ARG A 98 -7.02 13.52 2.04
N TRP A 99 -7.01 13.28 3.34
CA TRP A 99 -6.80 11.95 3.88
C TRP A 99 -7.87 10.95 3.44
N GLU A 100 -9.14 11.34 3.47
CA GLU A 100 -10.24 10.50 2.98
C GLU A 100 -10.11 10.18 1.49
N GLN A 101 -9.69 11.14 0.67
CA GLN A 101 -9.37 10.91 -0.75
C GLN A 101 -8.23 9.91 -0.92
N ASN A 102 -7.16 10.05 -0.13
CA ASN A 102 -6.03 9.10 -0.14
C ASN A 102 -6.49 7.68 0.24
N LEU A 103 -7.36 7.53 1.24
CA LEU A 103 -7.93 6.23 1.63
C LEU A 103 -8.72 5.58 0.48
N LEU A 104 -9.48 6.35 -0.31
CA LEU A 104 -10.20 5.82 -1.46
C LEU A 104 -9.25 5.28 -2.53
N ILE A 105 -8.16 5.99 -2.83
CA ILE A 105 -7.15 5.52 -3.77
C ILE A 105 -6.45 4.26 -3.22
N ALA A 106 -6.10 4.25 -1.94
CA ALA A 106 -5.48 3.10 -1.30
C ALA A 106 -6.35 1.84 -1.39
N ARG A 107 -7.68 1.96 -1.23
CA ARG A 107 -8.61 0.84 -1.40
C ARG A 107 -8.59 0.30 -2.84
N ARG A 108 -8.64 1.18 -3.84
CA ARG A 108 -8.53 0.76 -5.25
C ARG A 108 -7.21 0.06 -5.55
N CYS A 109 -6.11 0.58 -5.02
CA CYS A 109 -4.80 -0.07 -5.13
C CYS A 109 -4.79 -1.46 -4.50
N LYS A 110 -5.42 -1.61 -3.32
CA LYS A 110 -5.56 -2.92 -2.67
C LYS A 110 -6.31 -3.91 -3.55
N ASP A 111 -7.46 -3.51 -4.08
CA ASP A 111 -8.29 -4.37 -4.94
C ASP A 111 -7.54 -4.80 -6.21
N LEU A 112 -6.84 -3.87 -6.86
CA LEU A 112 -6.00 -4.17 -8.03
C LEU A 112 -4.88 -5.15 -7.67
N ASN A 113 -4.18 -4.90 -6.57
CA ASN A 113 -3.10 -5.77 -6.11
C ASN A 113 -3.58 -7.18 -5.78
N ASP A 114 -4.72 -7.31 -5.12
CA ASP A 114 -5.30 -8.61 -4.76
C ASP A 114 -5.67 -9.41 -6.03
N ARG A 115 -6.26 -8.75 -7.03
CA ARG A 115 -6.57 -9.36 -8.34
C ARG A 115 -5.31 -9.80 -9.08
N ASN A 116 -4.32 -8.93 -9.18
CA ASN A 116 -3.05 -9.24 -9.84
C ASN A 116 -2.32 -10.40 -9.14
N GLY A 117 -2.31 -10.40 -7.81
CA GLY A 117 -1.74 -11.47 -7.02
C GLY A 117 -2.42 -12.81 -7.23
N ALA A 118 -3.75 -12.83 -7.39
CA ALA A 118 -4.51 -14.04 -7.70
C ALA A 118 -4.14 -14.62 -9.07
N VAL A 119 -3.96 -13.78 -10.09
CA VAL A 119 -3.53 -14.21 -11.42
C VAL A 119 -2.12 -14.82 -11.38
N VAL A 120 -1.18 -14.19 -10.70
CA VAL A 120 0.19 -14.71 -10.54
C VAL A 120 0.18 -16.05 -9.80
N ALA A 121 -0.59 -16.17 -8.72
CA ALA A 121 -0.72 -17.40 -7.97
C ALA A 121 -1.28 -18.56 -8.82
N LEU A 122 -2.29 -18.29 -9.66
CA LEU A 122 -2.85 -19.27 -10.58
C LEU A 122 -1.80 -19.73 -11.61
N LYS A 123 -1.07 -18.81 -12.23
CA LYS A 123 0.00 -19.15 -13.20
C LYS A 123 1.09 -20.00 -12.56
N LEU A 124 1.54 -19.65 -11.34
CA LEU A 124 2.52 -20.44 -10.61
C LEU A 124 2.01 -21.86 -10.29
N SER A 125 0.73 -22.00 -9.95
CA SER A 125 0.10 -23.30 -9.72
C SER A 125 0.13 -24.16 -11.00
N GLN A 126 -0.25 -23.58 -12.15
CA GLN A 126 -0.22 -24.25 -13.44
C GLN A 126 1.20 -24.74 -13.82
N VAL A 127 2.21 -23.89 -13.64
CA VAL A 127 3.62 -24.26 -13.88
C VAL A 127 4.07 -25.41 -12.98
N ARG A 128 3.71 -25.39 -11.70
CA ARG A 128 4.02 -26.45 -10.76
C ARG A 128 3.37 -27.78 -11.14
N GLN A 129 2.10 -27.76 -11.56
CA GLN A 129 1.39 -28.93 -12.01
C GLN A 129 2.06 -29.54 -13.27
N ALA A 130 2.42 -28.69 -14.25
CA ALA A 130 3.13 -29.13 -15.43
C ALA A 130 4.51 -29.77 -15.09
N LEU A 131 5.27 -29.14 -14.21
CA LEU A 131 6.54 -29.68 -13.75
C LEU A 131 6.40 -31.00 -12.98
N ALA A 132 5.35 -31.12 -12.14
CA ALA A 132 5.07 -32.37 -11.43
C ALA A 132 4.73 -33.51 -12.38
N GLN A 133 3.94 -33.23 -13.43
CA GLN A 133 3.65 -34.22 -14.49
C GLN A 133 4.92 -34.65 -15.23
N LEU A 134 5.80 -33.72 -15.58
CA LEU A 134 7.07 -34.03 -16.26
C LEU A 134 8.05 -34.83 -15.38
N ARG A 135 8.01 -34.67 -14.06
CA ARG A 135 8.90 -35.33 -13.10
C ARG A 135 8.34 -36.65 -12.54
N GLY A 136 7.19 -37.12 -13.03
CA GLY A 136 6.60 -38.39 -12.58
C GLY A 136 6.02 -38.36 -11.16
N GLY A 137 5.45 -37.25 -10.70
CA GLY A 137 4.66 -37.15 -9.48
C GLY A 137 5.41 -36.87 -8.19
N GLY A 138 6.67 -36.44 -8.25
CA GLY A 138 7.43 -35.99 -7.07
C GLY A 138 6.93 -34.63 -6.54
N SER A 139 6.57 -34.54 -5.27
CA SER A 139 6.13 -33.30 -4.62
C SER A 139 7.25 -32.26 -4.52
N VAL A 140 7.02 -31.07 -5.02
CA VAL A 140 7.95 -29.93 -4.89
C VAL A 140 7.50 -29.05 -3.71
N PRO A 141 8.38 -28.72 -2.75
CA PRO A 141 8.01 -27.85 -1.63
C PRO A 141 7.68 -26.43 -2.09
N VAL A 142 6.61 -25.87 -1.49
CA VAL A 142 6.05 -24.55 -1.83
C VAL A 142 6.78 -23.46 -1.07
N TYR A 143 7.49 -22.57 -1.77
CA TYR A 143 7.91 -21.28 -1.23
C TYR A 143 7.06 -20.18 -1.86
N GLY A 144 6.12 -19.63 -1.09
CA GLY A 144 5.31 -18.50 -1.49
C GLY A 144 5.46 -17.34 -0.49
N ARG A 145 6.21 -16.31 -0.86
CA ARG A 145 6.33 -15.10 -0.05
C ARG A 145 6.36 -13.88 -0.97
N GLN A 146 5.19 -13.42 -1.42
CA GLN A 146 5.09 -12.15 -2.18
C GLN A 146 3.77 -11.38 -2.02
N GLY A 147 2.97 -11.64 -1.01
CA GLY A 147 1.71 -10.89 -0.78
C GLY A 147 1.69 -10.01 0.48
N SER A 148 2.71 -10.09 1.35
CA SER A 148 2.59 -9.61 2.72
C SER A 148 2.67 -8.09 2.94
N ASN A 149 3.34 -7.34 2.04
CA ASN A 149 3.58 -5.91 2.30
C ASN A 149 2.39 -5.01 1.96
N VAL A 150 1.65 -5.31 0.89
CA VAL A 150 0.44 -4.54 0.53
C VAL A 150 -0.70 -4.82 1.51
N GLN A 151 -0.82 -6.08 1.96
CA GLN A 151 -1.80 -6.43 2.99
C GLN A 151 -1.52 -5.73 4.33
N LYS A 152 -0.24 -5.57 4.71
CA LYS A 152 0.14 -4.82 5.91
C LYS A 152 -0.20 -3.34 5.80
N PHE A 153 0.06 -2.71 4.65
CA PHE A 153 -0.31 -1.32 4.39
C PHE A 153 -1.83 -1.13 4.43
N ALA A 154 -2.57 -1.94 3.69
CA ALA A 154 -4.03 -1.88 3.63
C ALA A 154 -4.72 -2.21 4.96
N ARG A 155 -4.21 -3.17 5.74
CA ARG A 155 -4.74 -3.48 7.09
C ARG A 155 -4.53 -2.34 8.08
N ARG A 156 -3.40 -1.64 7.98
CA ARG A 156 -3.08 -0.49 8.84
C ARG A 156 -3.97 0.72 8.56
N GLU A 157 -4.24 0.99 7.28
CA GLU A 157 -4.99 2.17 6.84
C GLU A 157 -6.50 1.98 6.86
N LEU A 158 -6.98 0.78 6.53
CA LEU A 158 -8.40 0.52 6.42
C LEU A 158 -9.07 0.20 7.75
N GLY A 159 -8.30 0.14 8.83
CA GLY A 159 -8.79 -0.09 10.18
C GLY A 159 -9.54 -1.43 10.30
N GLN A 160 -9.33 -2.12 11.39
CA GLN A 160 -10.31 -3.09 11.85
C GLN A 160 -11.63 -2.33 12.09
N ALA A 161 -12.62 -2.57 11.25
CA ALA A 161 -13.99 -2.26 11.59
C ALA A 161 -14.47 -3.31 12.59
#